data_44669b878a5af51b4199faba55cf1a06
#
_entry.id   44669b878a5af51b4199faba55cf1a06
#
_cell.length_a   1.000
_cell.length_b   1.000
_cell.length_c   1.000
_cell.angle_alpha   90.00
_cell.angle_beta   90.00
_cell.angle_gamma   90.00
#
_symmetry.space_group_name_H-M   'P 1'
#
loop_
_entity.id
_entity.type
_entity.pdbx_description
1 polymer ?
#
loop_
_entity_poly.entity_id
_entity_poly.type
_entity_poly.pdbx_seq_one_letter_code
_entity_poly.pdbx_strand_id
1 'polypeptide(L)'
;MKVVVLTTSYPRGPEDVAGRFVADAVEHVRRRGVEVEVVSPLDFRHYGIAYGSGVVGNLRRRPARALFLPLLLRSFRRAAAAAARDADLVHAHWLPLGAIAMRLRRPFVVQLWGTDVELARRAPWLARRILGRAKLTLCASNALAEAARELGARHVRVIGSGVEVPPQVAEEGKPPEVLYAGRLSQEKGILDLLAAADNGIKLTIAGDGPLRDRVPGALGFVPHDELGPLYDRAAVVAVPSHREGFGVVCAEAMAHGRPVVAGAVGGLLDLVVHEETGLLVPPRDVEALREALHRLLADDELRARLGANARRRAEEQFSWDHVTDLTLAAYEEALA
;
A
#
# COMPACT_ATOMS: atom_id res chain seq x y z
N MET A 1 -11.45 -7.55 -22.92
CA MET A 1 -10.76 -8.35 -21.90
C MET A 1 -11.58 -8.33 -20.64
N LYS A 2 -11.84 -9.52 -20.06
CA LYS A 2 -12.51 -9.65 -18.76
C LYS A 2 -11.53 -10.19 -17.71
N VAL A 3 -11.36 -9.44 -16.61
CA VAL A 3 -10.44 -9.78 -15.51
C VAL A 3 -11.23 -10.03 -14.24
N VAL A 4 -10.93 -11.11 -13.54
CA VAL A 4 -11.45 -11.37 -12.19
C VAL A 4 -10.41 -11.03 -11.16
N VAL A 5 -10.73 -10.07 -10.29
CA VAL A 5 -9.89 -9.67 -9.16
C VAL A 5 -10.29 -10.44 -7.91
N LEU A 6 -9.35 -11.17 -7.33
CA LEU A 6 -9.54 -11.87 -6.05
C LEU A 6 -8.89 -11.07 -4.93
N THR A 7 -9.66 -10.73 -3.90
CA THR A 7 -9.16 -9.97 -2.74
C THR A 7 -9.81 -10.40 -1.43
N THR A 8 -9.08 -10.30 -0.32
CA THR A 8 -9.62 -10.46 1.04
C THR A 8 -9.86 -9.12 1.74
N SER A 9 -9.58 -8.00 1.07
CA SER A 9 -9.77 -6.66 1.59
C SER A 9 -10.31 -5.78 0.46
N TYR A 10 -11.54 -5.31 0.60
CA TYR A 10 -12.23 -4.43 -0.34
C TYR A 10 -13.22 -3.56 0.42
N PRO A 11 -13.39 -2.29 0.11
CA PRO A 11 -14.27 -1.39 0.85
C PRO A 11 -15.73 -1.90 0.83
N ARG A 12 -16.41 -1.81 1.99
CA ARG A 12 -17.85 -2.09 2.13
C ARG A 12 -18.72 -0.88 1.83
N GLY A 13 -18.11 0.29 1.79
CA GLY A 13 -18.73 1.58 1.52
C GLY A 13 -17.68 2.69 1.50
N PRO A 14 -18.09 3.94 1.28
CA PRO A 14 -17.18 5.08 1.11
C PRO A 14 -16.24 5.31 2.31
N GLU A 15 -16.70 5.04 3.53
CA GLU A 15 -15.93 5.25 4.76
C GLU A 15 -14.99 4.07 5.11
N ASP A 16 -15.03 2.97 4.35
CA ASP A 16 -14.20 1.79 4.64
C ASP A 16 -12.88 1.87 3.88
N VAL A 17 -11.77 2.05 4.60
CA VAL A 17 -10.42 2.10 4.02
C VAL A 17 -9.84 0.73 3.70
N ALA A 18 -10.51 -0.34 4.10
CA ALA A 18 -9.99 -1.70 3.91
C ALA A 18 -9.89 -2.05 2.42
N GLY A 19 -8.68 -2.06 1.88
CA GLY A 19 -8.42 -2.37 0.47
C GLY A 19 -8.82 -1.25 -0.49
N ARG A 20 -8.88 0.01 -0.04
CA ARG A 20 -9.20 1.17 -0.88
C ARG A 20 -8.30 1.22 -2.12
N PHE A 21 -7.00 1.07 -1.96
CA PHE A 21 -6.05 1.05 -3.08
C PHE A 21 -6.33 -0.06 -4.12
N VAL A 22 -6.95 -1.18 -3.71
CA VAL A 22 -7.41 -2.22 -4.65
C VAL A 22 -8.65 -1.74 -5.40
N ALA A 23 -9.59 -1.08 -4.71
CA ALA A 23 -10.79 -0.55 -5.32
C ALA A 23 -10.47 0.56 -6.31
N ASP A 24 -9.58 1.46 -5.96
CA ASP A 24 -9.12 2.55 -6.83
C ASP A 24 -8.41 2.00 -8.08
N ALA A 25 -7.54 1.01 -7.92
CA ALA A 25 -6.90 0.32 -9.05
C ALA A 25 -7.93 -0.34 -9.98
N VAL A 26 -8.92 -1.02 -9.43
CA VAL A 26 -10.01 -1.64 -10.21
C VAL A 26 -10.80 -0.58 -10.99
N GLU A 27 -11.12 0.53 -10.36
CA GLU A 27 -11.87 1.62 -11.00
C GLU A 27 -11.10 2.23 -12.17
N HIS A 28 -9.80 2.48 -12.00
CA HIS A 28 -8.96 3.03 -13.08
C HIS A 28 -8.79 2.03 -14.24
N VAL A 29 -8.67 0.75 -13.96
CA VAL A 29 -8.64 -0.30 -14.99
C VAL A 29 -9.99 -0.36 -15.74
N ARG A 30 -11.12 -0.23 -15.04
CA ARG A 30 -12.46 -0.18 -15.66
C ARG A 30 -12.62 1.03 -16.58
N ARG A 31 -12.14 2.21 -16.17
CA ARG A 31 -12.16 3.44 -16.99
C ARG A 31 -11.41 3.29 -18.31
N ARG A 32 -10.45 2.38 -18.38
CA ARG A 32 -9.73 2.02 -19.63
C ARG A 32 -10.44 0.94 -20.45
N GLY A 33 -11.71 0.62 -20.17
CA GLY A 33 -12.54 -0.28 -20.94
C GLY A 33 -12.35 -1.78 -20.67
N VAL A 34 -11.67 -2.14 -19.58
CA VAL A 34 -11.56 -3.55 -19.13
C VAL A 34 -12.76 -3.90 -18.26
N GLU A 35 -13.43 -5.02 -18.57
CA GLU A 35 -14.44 -5.57 -17.71
C GLU A 35 -13.79 -6.21 -16.48
N VAL A 36 -14.06 -5.68 -15.28
CA VAL A 36 -13.49 -6.20 -14.03
C VAL A 36 -14.58 -6.66 -13.10
N GLU A 37 -14.57 -7.94 -12.77
CA GLU A 37 -15.40 -8.55 -11.71
C GLU A 37 -14.56 -8.75 -10.45
N VAL A 38 -15.00 -8.23 -9.32
CA VAL A 38 -14.28 -8.36 -8.04
C VAL A 38 -14.92 -9.43 -7.18
N VAL A 39 -14.12 -10.38 -6.69
CA VAL A 39 -14.54 -11.35 -5.69
C VAL A 39 -13.87 -11.00 -4.37
N SER A 40 -14.65 -10.45 -3.48
CA SER A 40 -14.27 -9.90 -2.17
C SER A 40 -15.02 -10.61 -1.03
N PRO A 41 -14.75 -10.31 0.23
CA PRO A 41 -15.53 -10.85 1.35
C PRO A 41 -17.02 -10.49 1.35
N LEU A 42 -17.48 -9.61 0.46
CA LEU A 42 -18.91 -9.34 0.23
C LEU A 42 -19.59 -10.48 -0.55
N ASP A 43 -18.84 -11.23 -1.37
CA ASP A 43 -19.33 -12.21 -2.31
C ASP A 43 -19.28 -13.65 -1.78
N PHE A 44 -18.66 -13.86 -0.59
CA PHE A 44 -18.55 -15.19 0.01
C PHE A 44 -18.70 -15.16 1.54
N ARG A 45 -19.04 -16.32 2.12
CA ARG A 45 -19.15 -16.46 3.57
C ARG A 45 -17.78 -16.47 4.22
N HIS A 46 -17.45 -15.40 4.92
CA HIS A 46 -16.12 -15.19 5.53
C HIS A 46 -16.06 -15.50 7.06
N TYR A 47 -17.18 -15.89 7.69
CA TYR A 47 -17.28 -16.35 9.09
C TYR A 47 -16.60 -15.39 10.10
N GLY A 48 -16.60 -14.09 9.82
CA GLY A 48 -15.93 -13.07 10.63
C GLY A 48 -14.40 -13.14 10.63
N ILE A 49 -13.80 -13.84 9.66
CA ILE A 49 -12.34 -13.95 9.51
C ILE A 49 -11.78 -12.79 8.66
N ALA A 50 -12.51 -12.35 7.63
CA ALA A 50 -12.16 -11.16 6.85
C ALA A 50 -12.65 -9.87 7.53
N TYR A 51 -12.14 -8.74 7.08
CA TYR A 51 -12.39 -7.39 7.63
C TYR A 51 -11.80 -7.10 9.03
N GLY A 52 -12.02 -5.90 9.54
CA GLY A 52 -11.51 -5.45 10.83
C GLY A 52 -9.98 -5.51 10.89
N SER A 53 -9.44 -6.37 11.76
CA SER A 53 -7.98 -6.55 11.91
C SER A 53 -7.32 -7.37 10.80
N GLY A 54 -8.05 -7.67 9.70
CA GLY A 54 -7.61 -8.57 8.63
C GLY A 54 -7.61 -10.04 9.05
N VAL A 55 -7.39 -10.93 8.07
CA VAL A 55 -7.45 -12.39 8.30
C VAL A 55 -6.54 -12.85 9.43
N VAL A 56 -5.27 -12.44 9.41
CA VAL A 56 -4.27 -12.84 10.42
C VAL A 56 -4.61 -12.26 11.79
N GLY A 57 -4.99 -10.99 11.86
CA GLY A 57 -5.34 -10.31 13.11
C GLY A 57 -6.58 -10.93 13.77
N ASN A 58 -7.61 -11.24 12.98
CA ASN A 58 -8.83 -11.87 13.48
C ASN A 58 -8.60 -13.29 13.99
N LEU A 59 -7.75 -14.07 13.33
CA LEU A 59 -7.38 -15.42 13.79
C LEU A 59 -6.52 -15.38 15.07
N ARG A 60 -5.63 -14.39 15.21
CA ARG A 60 -4.87 -14.20 16.45
C ARG A 60 -5.77 -13.83 17.63
N ARG A 61 -6.74 -12.94 17.41
CA ARG A 61 -7.69 -12.52 18.46
C ARG A 61 -8.71 -13.61 18.82
N ARG A 62 -9.10 -14.44 17.88
CA ARG A 62 -10.10 -15.52 18.07
C ARG A 62 -9.65 -16.80 17.37
N PRO A 63 -8.70 -17.57 17.97
CA PRO A 63 -8.12 -18.75 17.34
C PRO A 63 -9.13 -19.83 16.94
N ALA A 64 -10.24 -19.95 17.69
CA ALA A 64 -11.32 -20.87 17.36
C ALA A 64 -11.92 -20.65 15.96
N ARG A 65 -11.82 -19.44 15.41
CA ARG A 65 -12.28 -19.17 14.03
C ARG A 65 -11.47 -19.91 12.97
N ALA A 66 -10.27 -20.41 13.30
CA ALA A 66 -9.47 -21.24 12.40
C ALA A 66 -10.21 -22.51 11.96
N LEU A 67 -11.15 -23.03 12.77
CA LEU A 67 -12.01 -24.17 12.40
C LEU A 67 -12.89 -23.87 11.18
N PHE A 68 -13.21 -22.61 10.90
CA PHE A 68 -14.01 -22.21 9.75
C PHE A 68 -13.16 -21.92 8.49
N LEU A 69 -11.83 -21.99 8.56
CA LEU A 69 -10.97 -21.77 7.38
C LEU A 69 -11.32 -22.68 6.19
N PRO A 70 -11.56 -24.00 6.36
CA PRO A 70 -11.93 -24.85 5.22
C PRO A 70 -13.24 -24.40 4.56
N LEU A 71 -14.22 -23.96 5.37
CA LEU A 71 -15.52 -23.49 4.87
C LEU A 71 -15.39 -22.14 4.17
N LEU A 72 -14.59 -21.22 4.72
CA LEU A 72 -14.24 -19.96 4.09
C LEU A 72 -13.59 -20.20 2.73
N LEU A 73 -12.54 -21.04 2.67
CA LEU A 73 -11.83 -21.35 1.43
C LEU A 73 -12.76 -22.02 0.39
N ARG A 74 -13.65 -22.88 0.82
CA ARG A 74 -14.67 -23.51 -0.06
C ARG A 74 -15.64 -22.46 -0.60
N SER A 75 -16.14 -21.55 0.26
CA SER A 75 -17.05 -20.46 -0.14
C SER A 75 -16.38 -19.51 -1.13
N PHE A 76 -15.18 -19.04 -0.80
CA PHE A 76 -14.39 -18.16 -1.66
C PHE A 76 -14.11 -18.83 -3.01
N ARG A 77 -13.64 -20.09 -3.02
CA ARG A 77 -13.37 -20.81 -4.27
C ARG A 77 -14.61 -20.98 -5.14
N ARG A 78 -15.81 -21.14 -4.55
CA ARG A 78 -17.06 -21.23 -5.30
C ARG A 78 -17.40 -19.88 -5.97
N ALA A 79 -17.31 -18.78 -5.23
CA ALA A 79 -17.51 -17.44 -5.77
C ALA A 79 -16.51 -17.14 -6.89
N ALA A 80 -15.22 -17.38 -6.63
CA ALA A 80 -14.16 -17.18 -7.62
C ALA A 80 -14.35 -18.06 -8.88
N ALA A 81 -14.80 -19.31 -8.72
CA ALA A 81 -15.04 -20.20 -9.86
C ALA A 81 -16.27 -19.77 -10.67
N ALA A 82 -17.27 -19.17 -10.06
CA ALA A 82 -18.43 -18.62 -10.76
C ALA A 82 -18.03 -17.41 -11.61
N ALA A 83 -17.32 -16.44 -11.01
CA ALA A 83 -16.83 -15.25 -11.68
C ALA A 83 -15.83 -15.56 -12.82
N ALA A 84 -14.98 -16.57 -12.64
CA ALA A 84 -13.94 -16.93 -13.62
C ALA A 84 -14.42 -17.76 -14.81
N ARG A 85 -15.72 -18.05 -14.95
CA ARG A 85 -16.22 -18.91 -16.04
C ARG A 85 -15.89 -18.40 -17.43
N ASP A 86 -16.04 -17.12 -17.64
CA ASP A 86 -15.83 -16.38 -18.89
C ASP A 86 -14.70 -15.35 -18.81
N ALA A 87 -13.91 -15.38 -17.73
CA ALA A 87 -12.79 -14.48 -17.57
C ALA A 87 -11.60 -14.88 -18.46
N ASP A 88 -10.91 -13.90 -18.99
CA ASP A 88 -9.65 -14.07 -19.71
C ASP A 88 -8.49 -14.27 -18.73
N LEU A 89 -8.49 -13.51 -17.61
CA LEU A 89 -7.42 -13.44 -16.63
C LEU A 89 -7.96 -13.39 -15.20
N VAL A 90 -7.20 -13.95 -14.26
CA VAL A 90 -7.44 -13.79 -12.81
C VAL A 90 -6.30 -12.99 -12.19
N HIS A 91 -6.63 -11.91 -11.49
CA HIS A 91 -5.66 -11.12 -10.72
C HIS A 91 -5.88 -11.37 -9.22
N ALA A 92 -4.93 -12.04 -8.59
CA ALA A 92 -4.98 -12.36 -7.16
C ALA A 92 -4.16 -11.33 -6.37
N HIS A 93 -4.84 -10.48 -5.59
CA HIS A 93 -4.17 -9.62 -4.62
C HIS A 93 -3.82 -10.42 -3.38
N TRP A 94 -2.55 -10.38 -2.98
CA TRP A 94 -1.87 -11.20 -1.97
C TRP A 94 -1.61 -12.63 -2.37
N LEU A 95 -0.41 -13.09 -2.08
CA LEU A 95 0.10 -14.40 -2.46
C LEU A 95 -0.81 -15.58 -2.06
N PRO A 96 -1.43 -15.64 -0.86
CA PRO A 96 -2.29 -16.76 -0.49
C PRO A 96 -3.46 -16.98 -1.44
N LEU A 97 -3.95 -15.92 -2.12
CA LEU A 97 -5.07 -16.04 -3.06
C LEU A 97 -4.65 -16.68 -4.39
N GLY A 98 -3.38 -16.66 -4.71
CA GLY A 98 -2.83 -17.42 -5.81
C GLY A 98 -3.11 -18.93 -5.68
N ALA A 99 -3.27 -19.45 -4.45
CA ALA A 99 -3.68 -20.84 -4.24
C ALA A 99 -5.13 -21.13 -4.71
N ILE A 100 -6.00 -20.11 -4.70
CA ILE A 100 -7.35 -20.20 -5.27
C ILE A 100 -7.24 -20.04 -6.80
N ALA A 101 -6.54 -19.00 -7.27
CA ALA A 101 -6.36 -18.72 -8.70
C ALA A 101 -5.82 -19.93 -9.47
N MET A 102 -4.81 -20.62 -8.95
CA MET A 102 -4.26 -21.87 -9.53
C MET A 102 -5.30 -22.96 -9.84
N ARG A 103 -6.45 -22.93 -9.18
CA ARG A 103 -7.51 -23.94 -9.33
C ARG A 103 -8.62 -23.54 -10.30
N LEU A 104 -8.57 -22.30 -10.82
CA LEU A 104 -9.63 -21.75 -11.69
C LEU A 104 -9.44 -22.09 -13.17
N ARG A 105 -8.31 -22.72 -13.55
CA ARG A 105 -7.98 -23.10 -14.93
C ARG A 105 -7.98 -21.91 -15.92
N ARG A 106 -7.61 -20.74 -15.42
CA ARG A 106 -7.42 -19.50 -16.18
C ARG A 106 -5.98 -19.02 -15.99
N PRO A 107 -5.39 -18.28 -16.93
CA PRO A 107 -4.18 -17.53 -16.68
C PRO A 107 -4.36 -16.65 -15.43
N PHE A 108 -3.32 -16.51 -14.62
CA PHE A 108 -3.42 -15.65 -13.46
C PHE A 108 -2.12 -14.91 -13.17
N VAL A 109 -2.27 -13.72 -12.62
CA VAL A 109 -1.22 -12.90 -12.05
C VAL A 109 -1.41 -12.79 -10.54
N VAL A 110 -0.32 -12.61 -9.80
CA VAL A 110 -0.34 -12.43 -8.33
C VAL A 110 0.33 -11.11 -8.00
N GLN A 111 -0.38 -10.27 -7.23
CA GLN A 111 0.15 -9.02 -6.71
C GLN A 111 0.62 -9.18 -5.26
N LEU A 112 1.87 -8.77 -4.97
CA LEU A 112 2.48 -8.79 -3.65
C LEU A 112 2.55 -7.39 -3.06
N TRP A 113 2.10 -7.27 -1.78
CA TRP A 113 2.01 -5.99 -1.07
C TRP A 113 2.91 -5.90 0.17
N GLY A 114 3.54 -7.01 0.60
CA GLY A 114 4.52 -7.04 1.69
C GLY A 114 4.23 -8.07 2.78
N THR A 115 3.13 -7.93 3.52
CA THR A 115 2.79 -8.86 4.62
C THR A 115 2.60 -10.30 4.16
N ASP A 116 2.22 -10.51 2.94
CA ASP A 116 2.06 -11.80 2.28
C ASP A 116 3.40 -12.50 2.02
N VAL A 117 4.46 -11.75 1.74
CA VAL A 117 5.83 -12.29 1.60
C VAL A 117 6.33 -12.86 2.92
N GLU A 118 6.04 -12.21 4.04
CA GLU A 118 6.39 -12.77 5.36
C GLU A 118 5.63 -14.04 5.68
N LEU A 119 4.35 -14.09 5.32
CA LEU A 119 3.55 -15.29 5.48
C LEU A 119 4.09 -16.42 4.58
N ALA A 120 4.53 -16.09 3.37
CA ALA A 120 5.12 -17.02 2.41
C ALA A 120 6.38 -17.70 2.93
N ARG A 121 7.21 -16.99 3.69
CA ARG A 121 8.42 -17.56 4.32
C ARG A 121 8.11 -18.68 5.31
N ARG A 122 6.89 -18.75 5.85
CA ARG A 122 6.43 -19.84 6.74
C ARG A 122 5.95 -21.08 5.99
N ALA A 123 5.63 -20.94 4.70
CA ALA A 123 5.22 -22.04 3.82
C ALA A 123 5.88 -21.88 2.42
N PRO A 124 7.22 -21.94 2.33
CA PRO A 124 7.95 -21.60 1.12
C PRO A 124 7.63 -22.56 -0.05
N TRP A 125 7.30 -23.81 0.24
CA TRP A 125 6.88 -24.77 -0.78
C TRP A 125 5.59 -24.35 -1.48
N LEU A 126 4.62 -23.77 -0.72
CA LEU A 126 3.36 -23.29 -1.29
C LEU A 126 3.60 -22.00 -2.09
N ALA A 127 4.41 -21.08 -1.57
CA ALA A 127 4.80 -19.88 -2.28
C ALA A 127 5.45 -20.21 -3.62
N ARG A 128 6.46 -21.08 -3.64
CA ARG A 128 7.11 -21.56 -4.88
C ARG A 128 6.12 -22.17 -5.86
N ARG A 129 5.16 -22.93 -5.37
CA ARG A 129 4.14 -23.56 -6.24
C ARG A 129 3.20 -22.54 -6.85
N ILE A 130 2.81 -21.50 -6.11
CA ILE A 130 1.95 -20.41 -6.60
C ILE A 130 2.73 -19.56 -7.61
N LEU A 131 3.88 -19.03 -7.19
CA LEU A 131 4.69 -18.11 -8.00
C LEU A 131 5.23 -18.78 -9.28
N GLY A 132 5.59 -20.06 -9.20
CA GLY A 132 6.03 -20.82 -10.37
C GLY A 132 4.93 -21.15 -11.39
N ARG A 133 3.63 -20.95 -11.04
CA ARG A 133 2.48 -21.13 -11.93
C ARG A 133 1.82 -19.84 -12.36
N ALA A 134 2.05 -18.76 -11.63
CA ALA A 134 1.61 -17.44 -12.05
C ALA A 134 2.27 -17.07 -13.39
N LYS A 135 1.48 -16.57 -14.32
CA LYS A 135 2.01 -16.03 -15.58
C LYS A 135 2.94 -14.85 -15.29
N LEU A 136 2.58 -14.04 -14.30
CA LEU A 136 3.35 -12.88 -13.89
C LEU A 136 3.15 -12.62 -12.38
N THR A 137 4.20 -12.21 -11.72
CA THR A 137 4.15 -11.74 -10.33
C THR A 137 4.37 -10.24 -10.32
N LEU A 138 3.37 -9.50 -9.86
CA LEU A 138 3.44 -8.06 -9.69
C LEU A 138 3.88 -7.76 -8.26
N CYS A 139 4.83 -6.88 -8.09
CA CYS A 139 5.40 -6.52 -6.79
C CYS A 139 5.29 -5.02 -6.57
N ALA A 140 4.83 -4.61 -5.41
CA ALA A 140 4.65 -3.19 -5.13
C ALA A 140 5.97 -2.41 -4.98
N SER A 141 7.11 -3.11 -4.86
CA SER A 141 8.44 -2.50 -4.78
C SER A 141 9.54 -3.45 -5.26
N ASN A 142 10.74 -2.90 -5.53
CA ASN A 142 11.93 -3.68 -5.87
C ASN A 142 12.32 -4.66 -4.76
N ALA A 143 12.24 -4.26 -3.50
CA ALA A 143 12.49 -5.14 -2.36
C ALA A 143 11.55 -6.35 -2.34
N LEU A 144 10.27 -6.15 -2.70
CA LEU A 144 9.32 -7.25 -2.83
C LEU A 144 9.59 -8.11 -4.08
N ALA A 145 10.08 -7.50 -5.16
CA ALA A 145 10.46 -8.23 -6.37
C ALA A 145 11.66 -9.17 -6.12
N GLU A 146 12.65 -8.72 -5.37
CA GLU A 146 13.78 -9.56 -4.93
C GLU A 146 13.29 -10.74 -4.07
N ALA A 147 12.49 -10.46 -3.05
CA ALA A 147 11.90 -11.49 -2.21
C ALA A 147 11.02 -12.48 -2.99
N ALA A 148 10.28 -12.01 -4.01
CA ALA A 148 9.50 -12.88 -4.89
C ALA A 148 10.38 -13.82 -5.71
N ARG A 149 11.51 -13.32 -6.24
CA ARG A 149 12.50 -14.14 -6.98
C ARG A 149 13.12 -15.21 -6.08
N GLU A 150 13.50 -14.86 -4.87
CA GLU A 150 14.00 -15.81 -3.84
C GLU A 150 12.96 -16.91 -3.53
N LEU A 151 11.68 -16.54 -3.51
CA LEU A 151 10.55 -17.45 -3.33
C LEU A 151 10.18 -18.24 -4.60
N GLY A 152 10.89 -18.03 -5.73
CA GLY A 152 10.72 -18.80 -6.97
C GLY A 152 9.80 -18.20 -8.01
N ALA A 153 9.51 -16.90 -7.95
CA ALA A 153 8.85 -16.19 -9.05
C ALA A 153 9.77 -16.12 -10.28
N ARG A 154 9.22 -16.47 -11.45
CA ARG A 154 9.96 -16.51 -12.72
C ARG A 154 9.88 -15.19 -13.50
N HIS A 155 8.69 -14.65 -13.57
CA HIS A 155 8.38 -13.41 -14.28
C HIS A 155 7.87 -12.40 -13.28
N VAL A 156 8.60 -11.31 -13.12
CA VAL A 156 8.33 -10.28 -12.10
C VAL A 156 8.28 -8.92 -12.74
N ARG A 157 7.28 -8.12 -12.38
CA ARG A 157 7.17 -6.69 -12.70
C ARG A 157 6.97 -5.91 -11.41
N VAL A 158 7.59 -4.75 -11.31
CA VAL A 158 7.38 -3.82 -10.20
C VAL A 158 6.26 -2.87 -10.61
N ILE A 159 5.12 -2.99 -9.95
CA ILE A 159 3.95 -2.13 -10.14
C ILE A 159 3.37 -1.86 -8.76
N GLY A 160 3.51 -0.63 -8.27
CA GLY A 160 3.01 -0.19 -6.97
C GLY A 160 1.54 0.21 -7.00
N SER A 161 1.15 1.06 -6.06
CA SER A 161 -0.15 1.71 -6.06
C SER A 161 -0.08 3.02 -6.84
N GLY A 162 -1.15 3.36 -7.55
CA GLY A 162 -1.34 4.71 -8.05
C GLY A 162 -1.75 5.66 -6.92
N VAL A 163 -1.57 6.94 -7.17
CA VAL A 163 -2.07 8.03 -6.33
C VAL A 163 -2.76 9.09 -7.19
N GLU A 164 -3.73 9.78 -6.60
CA GLU A 164 -4.33 10.96 -7.23
C GLU A 164 -3.33 12.10 -7.17
N VAL A 165 -3.17 12.81 -8.28
CA VAL A 165 -2.31 13.98 -8.35
C VAL A 165 -3.20 15.21 -8.41
N PRO A 166 -3.21 16.06 -7.37
CA PRO A 166 -4.02 17.28 -7.37
C PRO A 166 -3.66 18.19 -8.54
N PRO A 167 -4.60 18.92 -9.13
CA PRO A 167 -4.33 19.78 -10.28
C PRO A 167 -3.34 20.91 -9.98
N GLN A 168 -3.25 21.32 -8.72
CA GLN A 168 -2.35 22.37 -8.25
C GLN A 168 -1.73 22.00 -6.91
N VAL A 169 -0.53 22.52 -6.64
CA VAL A 169 0.09 22.44 -5.32
C VAL A 169 -0.44 23.59 -4.48
N ALA A 170 -1.02 23.27 -3.33
CA ALA A 170 -1.46 24.28 -2.37
C ALA A 170 -0.26 24.92 -1.64
N GLU A 171 -0.44 26.12 -1.13
CA GLU A 171 0.53 26.72 -0.23
C GLU A 171 0.54 26.00 1.12
N GLU A 172 1.74 25.77 1.66
CA GLU A 172 1.89 25.18 3.00
C GLU A 172 1.36 26.11 4.12
N GLY A 173 0.91 25.51 5.20
CA GLY A 173 0.42 26.27 6.36
C GLY A 173 1.55 27.02 7.09
N LYS A 174 1.21 28.14 7.70
CA LYS A 174 2.16 28.91 8.56
C LYS A 174 1.65 28.95 10.00
N PRO A 175 2.49 28.65 11.01
CA PRO A 175 3.89 28.18 10.89
C PRO A 175 3.97 26.79 10.24
N PRO A 176 5.14 26.43 9.65
CA PRO A 176 5.33 25.13 9.00
C PRO A 176 5.09 23.98 9.98
N GLU A 177 4.40 22.93 9.50
CA GLU A 177 4.05 21.76 10.31
C GLU A 177 4.46 20.45 9.64
N VAL A 178 4.74 19.44 10.47
CA VAL A 178 4.99 18.07 10.04
C VAL A 178 3.68 17.28 10.11
N LEU A 179 3.33 16.59 9.04
CA LEU A 179 2.23 15.65 9.02
C LEU A 179 2.76 14.22 9.14
N TYR A 180 2.13 13.45 10.00
CA TYR A 180 2.14 11.99 9.97
C TYR A 180 0.73 11.50 9.61
N ALA A 181 0.62 10.66 8.59
CA ALA A 181 -0.62 9.98 8.25
C ALA A 181 -0.39 8.46 8.23
N GLY A 182 -1.23 7.69 8.93
CA GLY A 182 -1.11 6.26 8.92
C GLY A 182 -1.46 5.54 10.22
N ARG A 183 -1.30 4.21 10.18
CA ARG A 183 -1.60 3.37 11.33
C ARG A 183 -0.66 3.64 12.50
N LEU A 184 -1.21 3.89 13.68
CA LEU A 184 -0.43 4.08 14.90
C LEU A 184 0.09 2.73 15.41
N SER A 185 1.23 2.30 14.87
CA SER A 185 1.87 1.03 15.20
C SER A 185 3.39 1.16 15.27
N GLN A 186 4.04 0.24 15.96
CA GLN A 186 5.49 0.26 16.11
C GLN A 186 6.21 0.17 14.77
N GLU A 187 5.71 -0.64 13.85
CA GLU A 187 6.30 -0.82 12.52
C GLU A 187 6.25 0.44 11.65
N LYS A 188 5.32 1.37 11.94
CA LYS A 188 5.19 2.65 11.24
C LYS A 188 6.01 3.78 11.88
N GLY A 189 6.76 3.49 12.95
CA GLY A 189 7.73 4.41 13.54
C GLY A 189 7.13 5.64 14.23
N ILE A 190 5.83 5.62 14.60
CA ILE A 190 5.19 6.77 15.24
C ILE A 190 5.85 7.16 16.55
N LEU A 191 6.35 6.20 17.32
CA LEU A 191 7.04 6.51 18.58
C LEU A 191 8.41 7.15 18.36
N ASP A 192 9.10 6.79 17.28
CA ASP A 192 10.36 7.41 16.90
C ASP A 192 10.11 8.86 16.46
N LEU A 193 9.01 9.12 15.74
CA LEU A 193 8.60 10.47 15.38
C LEU A 193 8.28 11.32 16.60
N LEU A 194 7.54 10.79 17.57
CA LEU A 194 7.25 11.50 18.82
C LEU A 194 8.53 11.81 19.61
N ALA A 195 9.50 10.91 19.59
CA ALA A 195 10.79 11.13 20.24
C ALA A 195 11.70 12.10 19.47
N ALA A 196 11.56 12.17 18.14
CA ALA A 196 12.26 13.12 17.29
C ALA A 196 11.66 14.53 17.32
N ALA A 197 10.33 14.61 17.45
CA ALA A 197 9.62 15.89 17.53
C ALA A 197 9.82 16.51 18.93
N ASP A 198 10.68 17.49 19.01
CA ASP A 198 10.86 18.32 20.20
C ASP A 198 9.83 19.46 20.26
N ASN A 199 9.92 20.32 21.30
CA ASN A 199 8.98 21.42 21.53
C ASN A 199 8.95 22.47 20.40
N GLY A 200 9.87 22.42 19.43
CA GLY A 200 9.93 23.33 18.28
C GLY A 200 9.19 22.82 17.06
N ILE A 201 8.78 21.54 17.03
CA ILE A 201 8.13 20.94 15.88
C ILE A 201 6.61 20.87 16.08
N LYS A 202 5.85 21.62 15.27
CA LYS A 202 4.41 21.48 15.17
C LYS A 202 4.09 20.19 14.42
N LEU A 203 3.44 19.23 15.09
CA LEU A 203 3.14 17.91 14.55
C LEU A 203 1.63 17.69 14.48
N THR A 204 1.13 17.36 13.27
CA THR A 204 -0.23 16.87 13.03
C THR A 204 -0.19 15.37 12.79
N ILE A 205 -0.97 14.59 13.54
CA ILE A 205 -1.00 13.13 13.45
C ILE A 205 -2.40 12.67 13.07
N ALA A 206 -2.55 12.15 11.85
CA ALA A 206 -3.77 11.54 11.34
C ALA A 206 -3.62 10.01 11.35
N GLY A 207 -4.42 9.32 12.15
CA GLY A 207 -4.41 7.87 12.20
C GLY A 207 -4.89 7.27 13.50
N ASP A 208 -5.11 5.97 13.44
CA ASP A 208 -5.53 5.14 14.57
C ASP A 208 -4.74 3.83 14.58
N GLY A 209 -4.74 3.13 15.71
CA GLY A 209 -4.02 1.86 15.81
C GLY A 209 -3.70 1.42 17.24
N PRO A 210 -2.93 0.34 17.38
CA PRO A 210 -2.60 -0.25 18.69
C PRO A 210 -1.87 0.68 19.67
N LEU A 211 -1.25 1.74 19.14
CA LEU A 211 -0.50 2.71 19.96
C LEU A 211 -1.28 4.02 20.20
N ARG A 212 -2.58 4.05 19.92
CA ARG A 212 -3.42 5.25 20.07
C ARG A 212 -3.29 5.90 21.45
N ASP A 213 -3.30 5.09 22.51
CA ASP A 213 -3.19 5.56 23.89
C ASP A 213 -1.81 6.17 24.23
N ARG A 214 -0.80 5.91 23.39
CA ARG A 214 0.57 6.44 23.53
C ARG A 214 0.83 7.67 22.64
N VAL A 215 -0.16 8.09 21.86
CA VAL A 215 -0.05 9.20 20.89
C VAL A 215 -1.10 10.25 21.24
N PRO A 216 -0.83 11.11 22.24
CA PRO A 216 -1.75 12.17 22.63
C PRO A 216 -1.91 13.18 21.49
N GLY A 217 -3.10 13.76 21.36
CA GLY A 217 -3.38 14.77 20.34
C GLY A 217 -3.54 14.25 18.90
N ALA A 218 -3.44 12.92 18.65
CA ALA A 218 -3.73 12.40 17.32
C ALA A 218 -5.20 12.62 16.96
N LEU A 219 -5.49 12.97 15.71
CA LEU A 219 -6.83 13.24 15.18
C LEU A 219 -7.72 11.97 15.19
N GLY A 220 -7.10 10.80 15.33
CA GLY A 220 -7.78 9.53 15.13
C GLY A 220 -7.84 9.16 13.66
N PHE A 221 -8.74 8.25 13.34
CA PHE A 221 -8.99 7.86 11.96
C PHE A 221 -9.51 9.07 11.15
N VAL A 222 -8.88 9.37 10.04
CA VAL A 222 -9.28 10.39 9.07
C VAL A 222 -9.64 9.67 7.76
N PRO A 223 -10.83 9.88 7.20
CA PRO A 223 -11.20 9.35 5.90
C PRO A 223 -10.22 9.76 4.81
N HIS A 224 -10.05 8.91 3.79
CA HIS A 224 -9.04 9.14 2.76
C HIS A 224 -9.27 10.44 1.98
N ASP A 225 -10.51 10.75 1.67
CA ASP A 225 -10.94 11.98 0.99
C ASP A 225 -10.77 13.25 1.84
N GLU A 226 -10.58 13.11 3.15
CA GLU A 226 -10.27 14.21 4.07
C GLU A 226 -8.75 14.39 4.31
N LEU A 227 -7.90 13.49 3.80
CA LEU A 227 -6.44 13.60 3.96
C LEU A 227 -5.82 14.68 3.05
N GLY A 228 -6.41 14.95 1.90
CA GLY A 228 -5.92 15.97 0.96
C GLY A 228 -5.61 17.32 1.63
N PRO A 229 -6.55 17.94 2.36
CA PRO A 229 -6.32 19.20 3.08
C PRO A 229 -5.19 19.12 4.13
N LEU A 230 -4.91 17.94 4.69
CA LEU A 230 -3.79 17.76 5.63
C LEU A 230 -2.46 17.74 4.90
N TYR A 231 -2.38 17.04 3.77
CA TYR A 231 -1.20 17.12 2.89
C TYR A 231 -0.96 18.56 2.42
N ASP A 232 -2.01 19.26 2.00
CA ASP A 232 -1.92 20.63 1.49
C ASP A 232 -1.36 21.61 2.54
N ARG A 233 -1.71 21.43 3.80
CA ARG A 233 -1.18 22.27 4.89
C ARG A 233 0.20 21.89 5.37
N ALA A 234 0.62 20.65 5.17
CA ALA A 234 1.89 20.17 5.66
C ALA A 234 3.06 20.86 4.96
N ALA A 235 4.09 21.23 5.71
CA ALA A 235 5.37 21.65 5.17
C ALA A 235 6.26 20.44 4.85
N VAL A 236 6.14 19.38 5.68
CA VAL A 236 6.88 18.13 5.56
C VAL A 236 5.95 16.97 5.92
N VAL A 237 6.08 15.84 5.23
CA VAL A 237 5.41 14.61 5.64
C VAL A 237 6.44 13.61 6.18
N ALA A 238 6.20 13.11 7.39
CA ALA A 238 7.06 12.13 8.02
C ALA A 238 6.54 10.70 7.83
N VAL A 239 7.37 9.82 7.27
CA VAL A 239 7.09 8.39 7.07
C VAL A 239 8.20 7.55 7.67
N PRO A 240 8.40 7.56 9.02
CA PRO A 240 9.54 6.94 9.70
C PRO A 240 9.37 5.42 9.86
N SER A 241 8.80 4.76 8.86
CA SER A 241 8.49 3.34 8.90
C SER A 241 9.74 2.48 9.08
N HIS A 242 9.65 1.45 9.94
CA HIS A 242 10.68 0.41 10.07
C HIS A 242 10.53 -0.66 8.99
N ARG A 243 9.38 -0.69 8.34
CA ARG A 243 9.06 -1.60 7.25
C ARG A 243 7.91 -1.05 6.43
N GLU A 244 8.09 -1.06 5.11
CA GLU A 244 7.07 -0.58 4.16
C GLU A 244 7.08 -1.42 2.89
N GLY A 245 5.91 -1.87 2.46
CA GLY A 245 5.77 -2.61 1.20
C GLY A 245 5.86 -1.71 -0.01
N PHE A 246 5.12 -0.60 0.00
CA PHE A 246 5.13 0.45 -1.02
C PHE A 246 5.32 1.82 -0.39
N GLY A 247 4.33 2.31 0.37
CA GLY A 247 4.35 3.64 0.98
C GLY A 247 3.32 4.58 0.34
N VAL A 248 2.04 4.21 0.32
CA VAL A 248 0.97 5.04 -0.29
C VAL A 248 1.00 6.47 0.25
N VAL A 249 1.11 6.64 1.57
CA VAL A 249 1.21 7.98 2.22
C VAL A 249 2.40 8.79 1.70
N CYS A 250 3.54 8.13 1.44
CA CYS A 250 4.71 8.79 0.85
C CYS A 250 4.41 9.27 -0.57
N ALA A 251 3.83 8.42 -1.40
CA ALA A 251 3.48 8.76 -2.78
C ALA A 251 2.40 9.87 -2.84
N GLU A 252 1.40 9.84 -1.94
CA GLU A 252 0.40 10.90 -1.80
C GLU A 252 1.02 12.24 -1.40
N ALA A 253 1.92 12.23 -0.39
CA ALA A 253 2.66 13.44 0.00
C ALA A 253 3.45 14.03 -1.18
N MET A 254 4.13 13.17 -1.93
CA MET A 254 4.86 13.57 -3.14
C MET A 254 3.92 14.16 -4.18
N ALA A 255 2.75 13.57 -4.43
CA ALA A 255 1.74 14.07 -5.35
C ALA A 255 1.20 15.45 -4.94
N HIS A 256 1.12 15.74 -3.64
CA HIS A 256 0.79 17.06 -3.10
C HIS A 256 1.97 18.05 -3.10
N GLY A 257 3.12 17.67 -3.66
CA GLY A 257 4.33 18.51 -3.70
C GLY A 257 4.98 18.69 -2.33
N ARG A 258 4.80 17.78 -1.40
CA ARG A 258 5.40 17.83 -0.07
C ARG A 258 6.67 16.99 -0.01
N PRO A 259 7.79 17.57 0.45
CA PRO A 259 8.99 16.79 0.72
C PRO A 259 8.73 15.79 1.85
N VAL A 260 9.30 14.61 1.72
CA VAL A 260 9.10 13.52 2.69
C VAL A 260 10.39 13.27 3.47
N VAL A 261 10.29 13.08 4.79
CA VAL A 261 11.33 12.45 5.60
C VAL A 261 10.90 11.00 5.83
N ALA A 262 11.62 10.05 5.26
CA ALA A 262 11.22 8.64 5.26
C ALA A 262 12.30 7.72 5.81
N GLY A 263 11.89 6.64 6.48
CA GLY A 263 12.80 5.55 6.82
C GLY A 263 13.34 4.86 5.55
N ALA A 264 14.65 4.61 5.51
CA ALA A 264 15.32 3.96 4.37
C ALA A 264 15.00 2.46 4.32
N VAL A 265 13.74 2.09 4.02
CA VAL A 265 13.27 0.71 4.03
C VAL A 265 12.29 0.39 2.90
N GLY A 266 12.41 -0.81 2.36
CA GLY A 266 11.41 -1.40 1.44
C GLY A 266 11.04 -0.49 0.28
N GLY A 267 9.74 -0.31 0.04
CA GLY A 267 9.22 0.53 -1.05
C GLY A 267 9.52 2.02 -0.91
N LEU A 268 9.88 2.53 0.28
CA LEU A 268 10.27 3.93 0.44
C LEU A 268 11.58 4.26 -0.30
N LEU A 269 12.46 3.26 -0.48
CA LEU A 269 13.68 3.41 -1.28
C LEU A 269 13.39 3.55 -2.79
N ASP A 270 12.24 3.06 -3.24
CA ASP A 270 11.80 3.21 -4.63
C ASP A 270 11.10 4.56 -4.86
N LEU A 271 10.44 5.08 -3.82
CA LEU A 271 9.69 6.33 -3.89
C LEU A 271 10.61 7.54 -3.75
N VAL A 272 11.42 7.58 -2.69
CA VAL A 272 12.22 8.73 -2.30
C VAL A 272 13.64 8.62 -2.84
N VAL A 273 14.05 9.61 -3.63
CA VAL A 273 15.45 9.82 -4.00
C VAL A 273 16.04 10.81 -2.99
N HIS A 274 16.99 10.32 -2.18
CA HIS A 274 17.58 11.11 -1.12
C HIS A 274 18.20 12.41 -1.65
N GLU A 275 17.94 13.54 -0.99
CA GLU A 275 18.38 14.90 -1.36
C GLU A 275 17.77 15.46 -2.66
N GLU A 276 16.94 14.67 -3.37
CA GLU A 276 16.29 15.12 -4.60
C GLU A 276 14.79 15.29 -4.44
N THR A 277 14.10 14.31 -3.82
CA THR A 277 12.64 14.30 -3.64
C THR A 277 12.22 14.22 -2.17
N GLY A 278 13.17 14.10 -1.26
CA GLY A 278 12.97 13.98 0.16
C GLY A 278 14.25 13.57 0.87
N LEU A 279 14.16 13.28 2.16
CA LEU A 279 15.28 12.81 2.96
C LEU A 279 15.02 11.39 3.45
N LEU A 280 15.98 10.50 3.22
CA LEU A 280 15.98 9.14 3.77
C LEU A 280 16.84 9.11 5.03
N VAL A 281 16.31 8.51 6.10
CA VAL A 281 17.00 8.32 7.37
C VAL A 281 17.07 6.83 7.73
N PRO A 282 18.10 6.37 8.45
CA PRO A 282 18.14 5.01 8.92
C PRO A 282 16.91 4.69 9.78
N PRO A 283 16.28 3.51 9.62
CA PRO A 283 15.12 3.15 10.43
C PRO A 283 15.50 3.07 11.91
N ARG A 284 14.64 3.59 12.78
CA ARG A 284 14.84 3.68 14.25
C ARG A 284 15.93 4.64 14.70
N ASP A 285 16.49 5.42 13.83
CA ASP A 285 17.43 6.47 14.18
C ASP A 285 16.66 7.77 14.45
N VAL A 286 16.35 7.99 15.72
CA VAL A 286 15.58 9.15 16.20
C VAL A 286 16.34 10.45 15.96
N GLU A 287 17.67 10.42 16.09
CA GLU A 287 18.48 11.61 15.93
C GLU A 287 18.56 12.04 14.46
N ALA A 288 18.85 11.09 13.56
CA ALA A 288 18.82 11.38 12.13
C ALA A 288 17.43 11.85 11.65
N LEU A 289 16.35 11.30 12.24
CA LEU A 289 14.98 11.76 11.96
C LEU A 289 14.77 13.20 12.42
N ARG A 290 15.22 13.55 13.63
CA ARG A 290 15.13 14.91 14.19
C ARG A 290 15.88 15.90 13.33
N GLU A 291 17.14 15.61 13.01
CA GLU A 291 17.98 16.47 12.18
C GLU A 291 17.35 16.73 10.80
N ALA A 292 16.84 15.67 10.15
CA ALA A 292 16.16 15.79 8.85
C ALA A 292 14.91 16.66 8.91
N LEU A 293 14.09 16.52 9.97
CA LEU A 293 12.91 17.34 10.17
C LEU A 293 13.28 18.81 10.40
N HIS A 294 14.22 19.10 11.31
CA HIS A 294 14.68 20.46 11.56
C HIS A 294 15.28 21.10 10.31
N ARG A 295 16.08 20.36 9.54
CA ARG A 295 16.67 20.86 8.30
C ARG A 295 15.60 21.31 7.30
N LEU A 296 14.57 20.49 7.11
CA LEU A 296 13.48 20.84 6.19
C LEU A 296 12.61 21.98 6.75
N LEU A 297 12.34 22.03 8.06
CA LEU A 297 11.51 23.08 8.64
C LEU A 297 12.21 24.46 8.64
N ALA A 298 13.54 24.48 8.68
CA ALA A 298 14.33 25.71 8.70
C ALA A 298 14.63 26.29 7.30
N ASP A 299 14.45 25.51 6.22
CA ASP A 299 14.89 25.89 4.86
C ASP A 299 13.73 25.78 3.86
N ASP A 300 13.06 26.92 3.61
CA ASP A 300 11.91 27.02 2.70
C ASP A 300 12.30 26.71 1.25
N GLU A 301 13.52 27.11 0.82
CA GLU A 301 14.00 26.88 -0.55
C GLU A 301 14.26 25.39 -0.78
N LEU A 302 14.86 24.72 0.20
CA LEU A 302 15.08 23.27 0.17
C LEU A 302 13.73 22.53 0.09
N ARG A 303 12.75 22.91 0.94
CA ARG A 303 11.41 22.32 0.90
C ARG A 303 10.75 22.50 -0.47
N ALA A 304 10.76 23.70 -1.01
CA ALA A 304 10.18 24.01 -2.32
C ALA A 304 10.83 23.16 -3.44
N ARG A 305 12.15 23.07 -3.44
CA ARG A 305 12.91 22.30 -4.42
C ARG A 305 12.61 20.80 -4.35
N LEU A 306 12.70 20.22 -3.13
CA LEU A 306 12.43 18.79 -2.95
C LEU A 306 10.96 18.44 -3.21
N GLY A 307 10.03 19.30 -2.80
CA GLY A 307 8.60 19.13 -3.04
C GLY A 307 8.24 19.18 -4.53
N ALA A 308 8.80 20.12 -5.28
CA ALA A 308 8.60 20.19 -6.74
C ALA A 308 9.13 18.95 -7.46
N ASN A 309 10.31 18.46 -7.07
CA ASN A 309 10.87 17.23 -7.62
C ASN A 309 10.05 15.99 -7.23
N ALA A 310 9.59 15.94 -5.97
CA ALA A 310 8.75 14.86 -5.48
C ALA A 310 7.44 14.77 -6.30
N ARG A 311 6.79 15.93 -6.54
CA ARG A 311 5.59 15.98 -7.33
C ARG A 311 5.80 15.52 -8.76
N ARG A 312 6.82 16.02 -9.46
CA ARG A 312 7.14 15.58 -10.82
C ARG A 312 7.33 14.07 -10.88
N ARG A 313 8.07 13.50 -9.91
CA ARG A 313 8.25 12.04 -9.83
C ARG A 313 6.94 11.31 -9.60
N ALA A 314 6.04 11.83 -8.75
CA ALA A 314 4.73 11.25 -8.52
C ALA A 314 3.85 11.27 -9.78
N GLU A 315 3.84 12.39 -10.50
CA GLU A 315 3.14 12.53 -11.79
C GLU A 315 3.62 11.51 -12.83
N GLU A 316 4.93 11.37 -12.98
CA GLU A 316 5.56 10.53 -14.00
C GLU A 316 5.49 9.03 -13.68
N GLN A 317 5.57 8.63 -12.39
CA GLN A 317 5.79 7.24 -12.03
C GLN A 317 4.70 6.62 -11.15
N PHE A 318 3.92 7.44 -10.44
CA PHE A 318 2.97 6.96 -9.44
C PHE A 318 1.55 7.47 -9.67
N SER A 319 1.30 8.27 -10.71
CA SER A 319 -0.07 8.65 -11.07
C SER A 319 -0.91 7.41 -11.43
N TRP A 320 -2.20 7.45 -11.15
CA TRP A 320 -3.11 6.37 -11.54
C TRP A 320 -3.07 6.07 -13.03
N ASP A 321 -2.88 7.08 -13.89
CA ASP A 321 -2.76 6.86 -15.34
C ASP A 321 -1.56 5.98 -15.66
N HIS A 322 -0.37 6.33 -15.15
CA HIS A 322 0.85 5.56 -15.39
C HIS A 322 0.76 4.13 -14.82
N VAL A 323 0.30 3.99 -13.57
CA VAL A 323 0.18 2.67 -12.91
C VAL A 323 -0.87 1.79 -13.60
N THR A 324 -1.93 2.40 -14.13
CA THR A 324 -2.95 1.67 -14.91
C THR A 324 -2.37 1.18 -16.22
N ASP A 325 -1.61 2.00 -16.94
CA ASP A 325 -0.94 1.59 -18.19
C ASP A 325 0.02 0.41 -17.96
N LEU A 326 0.83 0.46 -16.89
CA LEU A 326 1.69 -0.66 -16.50
C LEU A 326 0.89 -1.92 -16.16
N THR A 327 -0.26 -1.76 -15.50
CA THR A 327 -1.12 -2.89 -15.12
C THR A 327 -1.75 -3.54 -16.35
N LEU A 328 -2.21 -2.74 -17.32
CA LEU A 328 -2.77 -3.23 -18.57
C LEU A 328 -1.73 -3.96 -19.42
N ALA A 329 -0.53 -3.39 -19.54
CA ALA A 329 0.59 -4.04 -20.22
C ALA A 329 0.95 -5.39 -19.56
N ALA A 330 0.91 -5.46 -18.23
CA ALA A 330 1.12 -6.71 -17.50
C ALA A 330 0.01 -7.74 -17.75
N TYR A 331 -1.24 -7.32 -17.92
CA TYR A 331 -2.33 -8.22 -18.26
C TYR A 331 -2.17 -8.77 -19.69
N GLU A 332 -1.80 -7.93 -20.65
CA GLU A 332 -1.52 -8.34 -22.02
C GLU A 332 -0.34 -9.35 -22.07
N GLU A 333 0.76 -9.06 -21.36
CA GLU A 333 1.89 -9.97 -21.22
C GLU A 333 1.49 -11.32 -20.62
N ALA A 334 0.60 -11.33 -19.64
CA ALA A 334 0.13 -12.56 -19.00
C ALA A 334 -0.79 -13.40 -19.89
N LEU A 335 -1.41 -12.80 -20.90
CA LEU A 335 -2.30 -13.46 -21.87
C LEU A 335 -1.58 -13.94 -23.12
N ALA A 336 -0.44 -13.35 -23.46
CA ALA A 336 0.45 -13.81 -24.51
C ALA A 336 1.16 -15.14 -24.14
#